data_7377a7e56f0148f9cf8d1d15112f7b44
#
_entry.id   7377a7e56f0148f9cf8d1d15112f7b44
#
_cell.length_a   1.000
_cell.length_b   1.000
_cell.length_c   1.000
_cell.angle_alpha   90.00
_cell.angle_beta   90.00
_cell.angle_gamma   90.00
#
_symmetry.space_group_name_H-M   'P 1'
#
loop_
_entity.id
_entity.type
_entity.pdbx_description
1 polymer ?
#
loop_
_entity_poly.entity_id
_entity_poly.type
_entity_poly.pdbx_seq_one_letter_code
_entity_poly.pdbx_strand_id
1 'polypeptide(L)'
;MSDQSPSSLAEFRAFRERMNDVILGAGNLTINRFFALDGRVYEAGALGVKTKELLGLVASLVLRCDDCVTYHVVRCKEEGVTNEEMLEAFAVGLVVGGSIVIPHLRRAMDRLEELKKTL
;
A
#
# COMPACT_ATOMS: atom_id res chain seq x y z
N MET A 1 -2.81 -11.54 -26.51
CA MET A 1 -3.55 -11.94 -25.46
C MET A 1 -3.56 -10.92 -24.38
N SER A 2 -4.59 -10.65 -24.00
CA SER A 2 -4.59 -9.74 -22.93
C SER A 2 -3.98 -10.40 -21.73
N ASP A 3 -3.03 -9.76 -21.26
CA ASP A 3 -2.36 -10.21 -20.08
C ASP A 3 -3.27 -10.00 -18.89
N GLN A 4 -3.59 -11.07 -18.20
CA GLN A 4 -4.39 -11.04 -17.01
C GLN A 4 -3.54 -10.79 -15.76
N SER A 5 -2.23 -10.73 -15.92
CA SER A 5 -1.33 -10.50 -14.80
C SER A 5 -1.41 -9.07 -14.34
N PRO A 6 -1.32 -8.80 -13.03
CA PRO A 6 -1.19 -7.45 -12.52
C PRO A 6 0.07 -6.78 -13.07
N SER A 7 0.04 -5.44 -13.15
CA SER A 7 1.23 -4.67 -13.51
C SER A 7 2.35 -4.93 -12.51
N SER A 8 3.60 -4.81 -12.99
CA SER A 8 4.75 -4.96 -12.11
C SER A 8 4.79 -3.83 -11.07
N LEU A 9 5.53 -4.07 -10.00
CA LEU A 9 5.75 -3.06 -8.97
C LEU A 9 6.46 -1.83 -9.55
N ALA A 10 7.41 -2.03 -10.46
CA ALA A 10 8.12 -0.93 -11.10
C ALA A 10 7.15 -0.05 -11.92
N GLU A 11 6.24 -0.69 -12.65
CA GLU A 11 5.22 0.04 -13.43
C GLU A 11 4.27 0.80 -12.51
N PHE A 12 3.85 0.19 -11.41
CA PHE A 12 3.01 0.84 -10.41
C PHE A 12 3.69 2.10 -9.87
N ARG A 13 4.95 1.97 -9.48
CA ARG A 13 5.72 3.10 -8.91
C ARG A 13 5.89 4.23 -9.91
N ALA A 14 6.24 3.90 -11.14
CA ALA A 14 6.44 4.90 -12.19
C ALA A 14 5.14 5.65 -12.50
N PHE A 15 4.04 4.93 -12.61
CA PHE A 15 2.74 5.53 -12.87
C PHE A 15 2.32 6.45 -11.71
N ARG A 16 2.46 5.96 -10.49
CA ARG A 16 2.08 6.70 -9.29
C ARG A 16 2.86 8.01 -9.19
N GLU A 17 4.17 7.94 -9.35
CA GLU A 17 5.04 9.12 -9.27
C GLU A 17 4.69 10.14 -10.34
N ARG A 18 4.56 9.68 -11.58
CA ARG A 18 4.21 10.57 -12.70
C ARG A 18 2.85 11.24 -12.48
N MET A 19 1.85 10.46 -12.07
CA MET A 19 0.50 11.01 -11.91
C MET A 19 0.38 11.88 -10.67
N ASN A 20 1.11 11.59 -9.61
CA ASN A 20 1.17 12.49 -8.46
C ASN A 20 1.74 13.85 -8.86
N ASP A 21 2.77 13.87 -9.69
CA ASP A 21 3.34 15.12 -10.19
C ASP A 21 2.30 15.92 -11.00
N VAL A 22 1.55 15.22 -11.85
CA VAL A 22 0.48 15.86 -12.63
C VAL A 22 -0.61 16.43 -11.72
N ILE A 23 -1.06 15.64 -10.75
CA ILE A 23 -2.13 16.05 -9.83
C ILE A 23 -1.70 17.27 -9.01
N LEU A 24 -0.53 17.19 -8.39
CA LEU A 24 -0.04 18.28 -7.54
C LEU A 24 0.28 19.52 -8.36
N GLY A 25 0.78 19.34 -9.58
CA GLY A 25 1.09 20.43 -10.50
C GLY A 25 -0.13 21.14 -11.06
N ALA A 26 -1.32 20.53 -10.95
CA ALA A 26 -2.54 21.18 -11.42
C ALA A 26 -2.94 22.38 -10.54
N GLY A 27 -2.37 22.51 -9.36
CA GLY A 27 -2.53 23.70 -8.53
C GLY A 27 -3.87 23.80 -7.79
N ASN A 28 -4.57 22.67 -7.61
CA ASN A 28 -5.81 22.70 -6.82
C ASN A 28 -5.47 22.66 -5.34
N LEU A 29 -5.79 23.71 -4.63
CA LEU A 29 -5.39 23.86 -3.22
C LEU A 29 -5.98 22.77 -2.33
N THR A 30 -7.23 22.40 -2.54
CA THR A 30 -7.91 21.40 -1.71
C THR A 30 -7.26 20.03 -1.89
N ILE A 31 -6.97 19.65 -3.14
CA ILE A 31 -6.30 18.38 -3.42
C ILE A 31 -4.90 18.38 -2.81
N ASN A 32 -4.15 19.46 -2.97
CA ASN A 32 -2.79 19.55 -2.45
C ASN A 32 -2.78 19.49 -0.92
N ARG A 33 -3.77 20.10 -0.28
CA ARG A 33 -3.92 20.02 1.19
C ARG A 33 -4.25 18.62 1.66
N PHE A 34 -5.06 17.88 0.88
CA PHE A 34 -5.37 16.49 1.23
C PHE A 34 -4.12 15.62 1.17
N PHE A 35 -3.33 15.78 0.11
CA PHE A 35 -2.07 15.03 0.00
C PHE A 35 -1.13 15.33 1.16
N ALA A 36 -1.02 16.59 1.55
CA ALA A 36 -0.19 16.99 2.69
C ALA A 36 -0.71 16.39 3.99
N LEU A 37 -2.03 16.42 4.19
CA LEU A 37 -2.66 15.84 5.38
C LEU A 37 -2.42 14.33 5.45
N ASP A 38 -2.58 13.64 4.34
CA ASP A 38 -2.34 12.20 4.27
C ASP A 38 -0.92 11.86 4.74
N GLY A 39 0.08 12.59 4.26
CA GLY A 39 1.46 12.39 4.69
C GLY A 39 1.66 12.65 6.18
N ARG A 40 1.03 13.69 6.70
CA ARG A 40 1.18 14.04 8.12
C ARG A 40 0.57 13.01 9.06
N VAL A 41 -0.49 12.35 8.66
CA VAL A 41 -1.13 11.33 9.49
C VAL A 41 -0.16 10.20 9.82
N TYR A 42 0.74 9.86 8.88
CA TYR A 42 1.67 8.75 9.06
C TYR A 42 2.95 9.13 9.80
N GLU A 43 3.13 10.40 10.16
CA GLU A 43 4.27 10.82 10.98
C GLU A 43 4.17 10.23 12.38
N ALA A 44 5.31 9.98 13.01
CA ALA A 44 5.34 9.39 14.34
C ALA A 44 4.65 10.29 15.37
N GLY A 45 3.84 9.67 16.20
CA GLY A 45 3.15 10.32 17.31
C GLY A 45 3.08 9.32 18.46
N ALA A 46 1.92 9.17 19.07
CA ALA A 46 1.71 8.10 20.06
C ALA A 46 1.95 6.73 19.46
N LEU A 47 1.63 6.57 18.16
CA LEU A 47 1.97 5.39 17.40
C LEU A 47 3.13 5.71 16.48
N GLY A 48 4.05 4.77 16.33
CA GLY A 48 5.18 4.94 15.42
C GLY A 48 4.77 4.77 13.96
N VAL A 49 5.66 5.18 13.07
CA VAL A 49 5.44 5.10 11.62
C VAL A 49 5.16 3.65 11.19
N LYS A 50 5.97 2.71 11.68
CA LYS A 50 5.80 1.28 11.35
C LYS A 50 4.38 0.80 11.68
N THR A 51 3.89 1.13 12.87
CA THR A 51 2.55 0.75 13.30
C THR A 51 1.48 1.40 12.42
N LYS A 52 1.65 2.68 12.10
CA LYS A 52 0.69 3.39 11.24
C LYS A 52 0.64 2.80 9.84
N GLU A 53 1.79 2.42 9.28
CA GLU A 53 1.82 1.78 7.96
C GLU A 53 1.12 0.42 7.98
N LEU A 54 1.29 -0.34 9.06
CA LEU A 54 0.57 -1.61 9.22
C LEU A 54 -0.95 -1.40 9.32
N LEU A 55 -1.37 -0.37 10.04
CA LEU A 55 -2.80 -0.03 10.13
C LEU A 55 -3.36 0.32 8.76
N GLY A 56 -2.63 1.14 7.99
CA GLY A 56 -3.03 1.50 6.64
C GLY A 56 -3.11 0.30 5.72
N LEU A 57 -2.16 -0.62 5.84
CA LEU A 57 -2.14 -1.86 5.07
C LEU A 57 -3.38 -2.71 5.32
N VAL A 58 -3.69 -2.96 6.60
CA VAL A 58 -4.83 -3.80 6.95
C VAL A 58 -6.14 -3.14 6.52
N ALA A 59 -6.30 -1.84 6.78
CA ALA A 59 -7.50 -1.12 6.36
C ALA A 59 -7.68 -1.16 4.85
N SER A 60 -6.59 -0.94 4.10
CA SER A 60 -6.61 -0.97 2.63
C SER A 60 -7.01 -2.33 2.08
N LEU A 61 -6.50 -3.39 2.72
CA LEU A 61 -6.82 -4.75 2.31
C LEU A 61 -8.31 -5.05 2.52
N VAL A 62 -8.85 -4.67 3.67
CA VAL A 62 -10.27 -4.85 3.99
C VAL A 62 -11.13 -4.04 3.02
N LEU A 63 -10.70 -2.82 2.68
CA LEU A 63 -11.41 -1.97 1.71
C LEU A 63 -11.19 -2.43 0.27
N ARG A 64 -10.31 -3.39 0.04
CA ARG A 64 -10.05 -3.99 -1.27
C ARG A 64 -9.50 -2.98 -2.28
N CYS A 65 -8.63 -2.10 -1.82
CA CYS A 65 -7.94 -1.14 -2.67
C CYS A 65 -6.55 -1.68 -3.00
N ASP A 66 -6.39 -2.28 -4.18
CA ASP A 66 -5.12 -2.93 -4.55
C ASP A 66 -3.95 -1.94 -4.61
N ASP A 67 -4.18 -0.74 -5.14
CA ASP A 67 -3.14 0.28 -5.20
C ASP A 67 -2.73 0.73 -3.81
N CYS A 68 -3.70 0.90 -2.92
CA CYS A 68 -3.43 1.28 -1.53
C CYS A 68 -2.64 0.19 -0.81
N VAL A 69 -3.03 -1.07 -1.03
CA VAL A 69 -2.31 -2.22 -0.45
C VAL A 69 -0.87 -2.24 -0.95
N THR A 70 -0.67 -2.11 -2.26
CA THR A 70 0.67 -2.09 -2.85
C THR A 70 1.53 -1.00 -2.21
N TYR A 71 1.00 0.21 -2.10
CA TYR A 71 1.71 1.32 -1.49
C TYR A 71 2.14 0.99 -0.06
N HIS A 72 1.20 0.49 0.75
CA HIS A 72 1.50 0.19 2.16
C HIS A 72 2.41 -1.02 2.34
N VAL A 73 2.35 -2.02 1.44
CA VAL A 73 3.31 -3.13 1.46
C VAL A 73 4.74 -2.59 1.29
N VAL A 74 4.93 -1.70 0.32
CA VAL A 74 6.24 -1.06 0.09
C VAL A 74 6.67 -0.27 1.32
N ARG A 75 5.80 0.58 1.83
CA ARG A 75 6.11 1.42 2.97
C ARG A 75 6.42 0.59 4.23
N CYS A 76 5.64 -0.46 4.47
CA CYS A 76 5.90 -1.35 5.60
C CYS A 76 7.31 -1.94 5.52
N LYS A 77 7.72 -2.40 4.33
CA LYS A 77 9.06 -2.95 4.17
C LYS A 77 10.13 -1.90 4.41
N GLU A 78 9.91 -0.68 3.93
CA GLU A 78 10.85 0.43 4.16
C GLU A 78 10.97 0.76 5.65
N GLU A 79 9.90 0.58 6.42
CA GLU A 79 9.90 0.85 7.86
C GLU A 79 10.29 -0.35 8.70
N GLY A 80 10.79 -1.41 8.08
CA GLY A 80 11.35 -2.55 8.81
C GLY A 80 10.36 -3.63 9.21
N VAL A 81 9.16 -3.64 8.65
CA VAL A 81 8.21 -4.73 8.88
C VAL A 81 8.79 -6.02 8.30
N THR A 82 8.85 -7.06 9.12
CA THR A 82 9.35 -8.36 8.67
C THR A 82 8.29 -9.07 7.82
N ASN A 83 8.73 -10.08 7.06
CA ASN A 83 7.79 -10.87 6.26
C ASN A 83 6.78 -11.58 7.16
N GLU A 84 7.20 -12.04 8.32
CA GLU A 84 6.31 -12.69 9.28
C GLU A 84 5.27 -11.73 9.82
N GLU A 85 5.68 -10.51 10.17
CA GLU A 85 4.76 -9.46 10.61
C GLU A 85 3.77 -9.10 9.50
N MET A 86 4.25 -9.05 8.26
CA MET A 86 3.40 -8.77 7.10
C MET A 86 2.30 -9.83 6.96
N LEU A 87 2.68 -11.11 7.07
CA LEU A 87 1.71 -12.21 6.96
C LEU A 87 0.66 -12.15 8.07
N GLU A 88 1.07 -11.81 9.28
CA GLU A 88 0.13 -11.67 10.38
C GLU A 88 -0.84 -10.50 10.16
N ALA A 89 -0.33 -9.40 9.61
CA ALA A 89 -1.19 -8.27 9.25
C ALA A 89 -2.20 -8.68 8.18
N PHE A 90 -1.76 -9.42 7.16
CA PHE A 90 -2.67 -9.95 6.13
C PHE A 90 -3.73 -10.86 6.75
N ALA A 91 -3.35 -11.68 7.73
CA ALA A 91 -4.28 -12.57 8.42
C ALA A 91 -5.38 -11.79 9.15
N VAL A 92 -5.02 -10.68 9.78
CA VAL A 92 -6.01 -9.80 10.42
C VAL A 92 -6.98 -9.24 9.38
N GLY A 93 -6.46 -8.75 8.26
CA GLY A 93 -7.30 -8.23 7.19
C GLY A 93 -8.23 -9.28 6.62
N LEU A 94 -7.73 -10.51 6.48
CA LEU A 94 -8.53 -11.62 5.95
C LEU A 94 -9.68 -11.98 6.89
N VAL A 95 -9.42 -12.06 8.19
CA VAL A 95 -10.44 -12.44 9.16
C VAL A 95 -11.51 -11.36 9.32
N VAL A 96 -11.12 -10.09 9.21
CA VAL A 96 -12.07 -8.97 9.30
C VAL A 96 -12.90 -8.87 8.03
N GLY A 97 -12.26 -8.95 6.87
CA GLY A 97 -12.93 -8.72 5.59
C GLY A 97 -13.62 -9.94 5.00
N GLY A 98 -13.19 -11.12 5.38
CA GLY A 98 -13.77 -12.37 4.87
C GLY A 98 -13.18 -12.83 3.55
N SER A 99 -13.74 -13.89 2.99
CA SER A 99 -13.20 -14.56 1.80
C SER A 99 -13.13 -13.65 0.57
N ILE A 100 -13.92 -12.59 0.51
CA ILE A 100 -13.87 -11.64 -0.60
C ILE A 100 -12.52 -10.90 -0.67
N VAL A 101 -11.75 -10.92 0.42
CA VAL A 101 -10.42 -10.32 0.47
C VAL A 101 -9.38 -11.19 -0.23
N ILE A 102 -9.64 -12.50 -0.41
CA ILE A 102 -8.65 -13.42 -0.96
C ILE A 102 -8.05 -12.99 -2.31
N PRO A 103 -8.84 -12.53 -3.30
CA PRO A 103 -8.24 -12.05 -4.56
C PRO A 103 -7.25 -10.90 -4.33
N HIS A 104 -7.54 -10.03 -3.39
CA HIS A 104 -6.68 -8.90 -3.05
C HIS A 104 -5.45 -9.36 -2.28
N LEU A 105 -5.61 -10.39 -1.45
CA LEU A 105 -4.49 -11.02 -0.76
C LEU A 105 -3.49 -11.62 -1.75
N ARG A 106 -3.99 -12.25 -2.83
CA ARG A 106 -3.11 -12.78 -3.88
C ARG A 106 -2.22 -11.69 -4.47
N ARG A 107 -2.81 -10.53 -4.75
CA ARG A 107 -2.06 -9.38 -5.29
C ARG A 107 -1.08 -8.82 -4.27
N ALA A 108 -1.49 -8.74 -3.01
CA ALA A 108 -0.61 -8.29 -1.94
C ALA A 108 0.61 -9.20 -1.79
N MET A 109 0.39 -10.51 -1.83
CA MET A 109 1.47 -11.49 -1.76
C MET A 109 2.40 -11.40 -2.95
N ASP A 110 1.85 -11.15 -4.14
CA ASP A 110 2.67 -10.95 -5.33
C ASP A 110 3.60 -9.75 -5.18
N ARG A 111 3.10 -8.64 -4.65
CA ARG A 111 3.93 -7.46 -4.37
C ARG A 111 5.03 -7.78 -3.36
N LEU A 112 4.69 -8.52 -2.31
CA LEU A 112 5.68 -8.91 -1.32
C LEU A 112 6.78 -9.79 -1.93
N GLU A 113 6.40 -10.73 -2.81
CA GLU A 113 7.38 -11.56 -3.52
C GLU A 113 8.27 -10.73 -4.44
N GLU A 114 7.72 -9.74 -5.13
CA GLU A 114 8.53 -8.83 -5.94
C GLU A 114 9.56 -8.09 -5.10
N LEU A 115 9.15 -7.59 -3.92
CA LEU A 115 10.06 -6.88 -3.02
C LEU A 115 11.17 -7.77 -2.50
N LYS A 116 10.91 -9.04 -2.23
CA LYS A 116 11.94 -9.98 -1.80
C LYS A 116 13.05 -10.13 -2.84
N LYS A 117 12.69 -10.04 -4.13
CA LYS A 117 13.67 -10.17 -5.21
C LYS A 117 14.55 -8.95 -5.37
N THR A 118 14.10 -7.79 -4.88
CA THR A 118 14.84 -6.54 -5.04
C THR A 118 15.68 -6.19 -3.82
N LEU A 119 15.54 -6.94 -2.76
CA LEU A 119 16.30 -6.72 -1.53
C LEU A 119 17.52 -7.69 -1.40
#